data_1e15b449c4a67e1e8abca9ee2466c757
#
_entry.id   1e15b449c4a67e1e8abca9ee2466c757
#
_cell.length_a   1.000
_cell.length_b   1.000
_cell.length_c   1.000
_cell.angle_alpha   90.00
_cell.angle_beta   90.00
_cell.angle_gamma   90.00
#
_symmetry.space_group_name_H-M   'P 1'
#
loop_
_entity.id
_entity.type
_entity.pdbx_description
1 polymer ?
#
loop_
_entity_poly.entity_id
_entity_poly.type
_entity_poly.pdbx_seq_one_letter_code
_entity_poly.pdbx_strand_id
1 'polypeptide(L)'
;MKTISIILYATDFSESSKPASDYALTLAKLTGGKVHVLHVIDEFSDSRKSMIQPEAMILLEREVEIQALKEMAEFCKKRFNGEIPFTTDVVMGIPFQEIIKKASELPADLIVVGTHGLTGMEHVIVGSTAERVVRRSKIPVLTVRSES
;
A
#
# COMPACT_ATOMS: atom_id res chain seq x y z
N MET A 1 22.01 -12.75 12.24
CA MET A 1 20.59 -12.85 11.95
C MET A 1 20.01 -11.45 11.77
N LYS A 2 19.25 -11.23 10.70
CA LYS A 2 18.60 -9.93 10.48
C LYS A 2 17.38 -9.77 11.37
N THR A 3 17.20 -8.58 11.92
CA THR A 3 16.00 -8.22 12.69
C THR A 3 15.00 -7.55 11.77
N ILE A 4 13.73 -7.94 11.85
CA ILE A 4 12.66 -7.29 11.11
C ILE A 4 11.89 -6.41 12.08
N SER A 5 12.22 -5.12 12.07
CA SER A 5 11.63 -4.14 12.99
C SER A 5 10.54 -3.30 12.35
N ILE A 6 10.66 -3.00 11.06
CA ILE A 6 9.69 -2.17 10.33
C ILE A 6 9.28 -2.89 9.07
N ILE A 7 7.99 -3.16 8.95
CA ILE A 7 7.38 -3.76 7.77
C ILE A 7 6.54 -2.69 7.07
N LEU A 8 6.83 -2.42 5.81
CA LEU A 8 6.01 -1.53 5.00
C LEU A 8 4.95 -2.37 4.28
N TYR A 9 3.69 -2.14 4.60
CA TYR A 9 2.57 -2.78 3.90
C TYR A 9 1.86 -1.74 3.04
N ALA A 10 1.87 -1.96 1.74
CA ALA A 10 1.20 -1.08 0.79
C ALA A 10 -0.14 -1.69 0.38
N THR A 11 -1.20 -0.90 0.44
CA THR A 11 -2.56 -1.37 0.15
C THR A 11 -3.33 -0.36 -0.68
N ASP A 12 -4.22 -0.86 -1.53
CA ASP A 12 -5.21 -0.06 -2.26
C ASP A 12 -6.62 -0.25 -1.69
N PHE A 13 -6.73 -0.87 -0.50
CA PHE A 13 -7.96 -1.20 0.21
C PHE A 13 -8.86 -2.20 -0.51
N SER A 14 -8.42 -2.80 -1.61
CA SER A 14 -9.19 -3.81 -2.33
C SER A 14 -9.28 -5.11 -1.54
N GLU A 15 -10.29 -5.93 -1.87
CA GLU A 15 -10.40 -7.27 -1.30
C GLU A 15 -9.17 -8.11 -1.61
N SER A 16 -8.58 -7.91 -2.81
CA SER A 16 -7.38 -8.62 -3.22
C SER A 16 -6.14 -8.29 -2.38
N SER A 17 -6.11 -7.13 -1.73
CA SER A 17 -4.98 -6.74 -0.89
C SER A 17 -5.10 -7.24 0.55
N LYS A 18 -6.27 -7.70 0.97
CA LYS A 18 -6.49 -8.13 2.36
C LYS A 18 -5.61 -9.30 2.81
N PRO A 19 -5.40 -10.36 1.99
CA PRO A 19 -4.49 -11.43 2.40
C PRO A 19 -3.08 -10.95 2.74
N ALA A 20 -2.59 -9.92 2.05
CA ALA A 20 -1.29 -9.34 2.35
C ALA A 20 -1.26 -8.71 3.75
N SER A 21 -2.39 -8.12 4.20
CA SER A 21 -2.47 -7.55 5.54
C SER A 21 -2.32 -8.63 6.62
N ASP A 22 -2.83 -9.84 6.37
CA ASP A 22 -2.72 -10.94 7.32
C ASP A 22 -1.26 -11.38 7.48
N TYR A 23 -0.50 -11.41 6.38
CA TYR A 23 0.92 -11.73 6.43
C TYR A 23 1.71 -10.63 7.15
N ALA A 24 1.40 -9.37 6.87
CA ALA A 24 2.06 -8.26 7.56
C ALA A 24 1.81 -8.33 9.08
N LEU A 25 0.58 -8.60 9.47
CA LEU A 25 0.19 -8.76 10.87
C LEU A 25 0.94 -9.92 11.53
N THR A 26 0.91 -11.08 10.89
CA THR A 26 1.57 -12.29 11.41
C THR A 26 3.08 -12.06 11.59
N LEU A 27 3.72 -11.50 10.58
CA LEU A 27 5.15 -11.23 10.63
C LEU A 27 5.51 -10.22 11.73
N ALA A 28 4.71 -9.17 11.88
CA ALA A 28 4.93 -8.19 12.94
C ALA A 28 4.82 -8.84 14.33
N LYS A 29 3.82 -9.70 14.53
CA LYS A 29 3.67 -10.43 15.79
C LYS A 29 4.85 -11.36 16.06
N LEU A 30 5.30 -12.08 15.05
CA LEU A 30 6.41 -13.03 15.19
C LEU A 30 7.75 -12.34 15.47
N THR A 31 7.95 -11.17 14.89
CA THR A 31 9.24 -10.45 15.00
C THR A 31 9.26 -9.40 16.10
N GLY A 32 8.10 -9.05 16.64
CA GLY A 32 7.99 -7.92 17.56
C GLY A 32 8.10 -6.57 16.88
N GLY A 33 8.01 -6.54 15.56
CA GLY A 33 8.10 -5.32 14.77
C GLY A 33 6.80 -4.54 14.68
N LYS A 34 6.85 -3.45 13.91
CA LYS A 34 5.68 -2.63 13.64
C LYS A 34 5.39 -2.61 12.14
N VAL A 35 4.14 -2.30 11.80
CA VAL A 35 3.73 -2.14 10.40
C VAL A 35 3.50 -0.67 10.09
N HIS A 36 4.07 -0.20 8.99
CA HIS A 36 3.72 1.09 8.41
C HIS A 36 2.81 0.83 7.22
N VAL A 37 1.56 1.29 7.31
CA VAL A 37 0.56 1.07 6.26
C VAL A 37 0.56 2.26 5.32
N LEU A 38 0.82 2.00 4.05
CA LEU A 38 0.89 3.04 3.03
C LEU A 38 -0.20 2.83 1.98
N HIS A 39 -0.92 3.89 1.68
CA HIS A 39 -1.80 3.93 0.51
C HIS A 39 -1.34 5.04 -0.41
N VAL A 40 -1.17 4.73 -1.69
CA VAL A 40 -0.78 5.70 -2.70
C VAL A 40 -1.98 5.97 -3.61
N ILE A 41 -2.39 7.23 -3.64
CA ILE A 41 -3.42 7.68 -4.59
C ILE A 41 -2.71 7.87 -5.93
N ASP A 42 -3.13 7.10 -6.93
CA ASP A 42 -2.49 7.12 -8.25
C ASP A 42 -2.90 8.37 -9.01
N GLU A 43 -1.96 9.28 -9.18
CA GLU A 43 -2.20 10.55 -9.87
C GLU A 43 -2.48 10.39 -11.38
N PHE A 44 -2.11 9.24 -11.95
CA PHE A 44 -2.32 8.95 -13.37
C PHE A 44 -3.51 8.05 -13.65
N SER A 45 -4.29 7.70 -12.64
CA SER A 45 -5.43 6.80 -12.80
C SER A 45 -6.60 7.42 -13.53
N ASP A 46 -6.66 8.74 -13.62
CA ASP A 46 -7.76 9.44 -14.28
C ASP A 46 -7.28 10.19 -15.53
N SER A 47 -7.55 9.62 -16.70
CA SER A 47 -7.20 10.22 -17.98
C SER A 47 -7.99 11.52 -18.27
N ARG A 48 -9.04 11.79 -17.50
CA ARG A 48 -9.86 12.99 -17.67
C ARG A 48 -9.30 14.21 -16.95
N LYS A 49 -8.16 14.09 -16.25
CA LYS A 49 -7.53 15.20 -15.54
C LYS A 49 -7.30 16.41 -16.41
N SER A 50 -6.92 16.21 -17.67
CA SER A 50 -6.68 17.31 -18.62
C SER A 50 -7.96 18.07 -19.02
N MET A 51 -9.14 17.50 -18.75
CA MET A 51 -10.43 18.08 -19.10
C MET A 51 -11.07 18.84 -17.94
N ILE A 52 -10.46 18.80 -16.77
CA ILE A 52 -11.00 19.41 -15.54
C ILE A 52 -10.30 20.75 -15.30
N GLN A 53 -11.08 21.77 -14.94
CA GLN A 53 -10.55 23.08 -14.59
C GLN A 53 -9.66 23.00 -13.35
N PRO A 54 -8.57 23.81 -13.26
CA PRO A 54 -7.64 23.74 -12.13
C PRO A 54 -8.30 23.86 -10.76
N GLU A 55 -9.26 24.74 -10.61
CA GLU A 55 -9.97 24.94 -9.32
C GLU A 55 -10.79 23.70 -8.94
N ALA A 56 -11.46 23.09 -9.92
CA ALA A 56 -12.24 21.86 -9.73
C ALA A 56 -11.31 20.69 -9.44
N MET A 57 -10.12 20.67 -10.04
CA MET A 57 -9.13 19.61 -9.81
C MET A 57 -8.65 19.64 -8.36
N ILE A 58 -8.37 20.83 -7.82
CA ILE A 58 -7.93 20.96 -6.41
C ILE A 58 -9.00 20.44 -5.46
N LEU A 59 -10.27 20.74 -5.74
CA LEU A 59 -11.37 20.23 -4.91
C LEU A 59 -11.50 18.72 -5.01
N LEU A 60 -11.37 18.18 -6.22
CA LEU A 60 -11.45 16.73 -6.45
C LEU A 60 -10.32 15.99 -5.73
N GLU A 61 -9.09 16.49 -5.83
CA GLU A 61 -7.94 15.88 -5.15
C GLU A 61 -8.13 15.90 -3.64
N ARG A 62 -8.67 16.98 -3.10
CA ARG A 62 -8.96 17.08 -1.67
C ARG A 62 -10.01 16.05 -1.23
N GLU A 63 -11.08 15.89 -2.03
CA GLU A 63 -12.11 14.91 -1.73
C GLU A 63 -11.58 13.48 -1.76
N VAL A 64 -10.76 13.16 -2.76
CA VAL A 64 -10.12 11.85 -2.89
C VAL A 64 -9.21 11.58 -1.67
N GLU A 65 -8.44 12.57 -1.27
CA GLU A 65 -7.56 12.45 -0.09
C GLU A 65 -8.34 12.22 1.19
N ILE A 66 -9.41 13.00 1.41
CA ILE A 66 -10.28 12.86 2.59
C ILE A 66 -10.87 11.46 2.64
N GLN A 67 -11.36 10.96 1.50
CA GLN A 67 -11.93 9.62 1.41
C GLN A 67 -10.88 8.55 1.71
N ALA A 68 -9.69 8.70 1.16
CA ALA A 68 -8.60 7.76 1.40
C ALA A 68 -8.18 7.72 2.87
N LEU A 69 -8.15 8.86 3.54
CA LEU A 69 -7.85 8.93 4.97
C LEU A 69 -8.90 8.21 5.81
N LYS A 70 -10.18 8.33 5.44
CA LYS A 70 -11.25 7.60 6.11
C LYS A 70 -11.12 6.09 5.91
N GLU A 71 -10.84 5.67 4.67
CA GLU A 71 -10.65 4.25 4.35
C GLU A 71 -9.45 3.68 5.09
N MET A 72 -8.37 4.45 5.18
CA MET A 72 -7.18 4.03 5.93
C MET A 72 -7.51 3.81 7.42
N ALA A 73 -8.21 4.75 8.03
CA ALA A 73 -8.58 4.65 9.43
C ALA A 73 -9.47 3.43 9.70
N GLU A 74 -10.46 3.19 8.86
CA GLU A 74 -11.36 2.04 8.98
C GLU A 74 -10.63 0.72 8.76
N PHE A 75 -9.78 0.67 7.75
CA PHE A 75 -9.00 -0.52 7.42
C PHE A 75 -8.10 -0.92 8.59
N CYS A 76 -7.34 0.03 9.11
CA CYS A 76 -6.41 -0.25 10.21
C CYS A 76 -7.13 -0.59 11.51
N LYS A 77 -8.27 0.04 11.77
CA LYS A 77 -9.08 -0.28 12.94
C LYS A 77 -9.55 -1.74 12.91
N LYS A 78 -9.95 -2.21 11.74
CA LYS A 78 -10.42 -3.60 11.58
C LYS A 78 -9.28 -4.61 11.60
N ARG A 79 -8.12 -4.26 11.06
CA ARG A 79 -7.04 -5.23 10.80
C ARG A 79 -5.95 -5.23 11.86
N PHE A 80 -5.55 -4.08 12.37
CA PHE A 80 -4.34 -3.95 13.18
C PHE A 80 -4.57 -3.41 14.59
N ASN A 81 -5.69 -2.75 14.83
CA ASN A 81 -5.92 -2.07 16.11
C ASN A 81 -5.93 -3.05 17.29
N GLY A 82 -5.10 -2.78 18.28
CA GLY A 82 -4.98 -3.65 19.46
C GLY A 82 -4.14 -4.89 19.23
N GLU A 83 -3.66 -5.13 18.02
CA GLU A 83 -2.91 -6.33 17.66
C GLU A 83 -1.41 -6.07 17.60
N ILE A 84 -1.01 -5.00 16.95
CA ILE A 84 0.39 -4.61 16.74
C ILE A 84 0.52 -3.10 16.73
N PRO A 85 1.71 -2.55 17.00
CA PRO A 85 1.95 -1.13 16.75
C PRO A 85 1.97 -0.87 15.23
N PHE A 86 1.30 0.20 14.81
CA PHE A 86 1.29 0.57 13.40
C PHE A 86 1.27 2.08 13.23
N THR A 87 1.73 2.53 12.07
CA THR A 87 1.63 3.91 11.62
C THR A 87 1.02 3.91 10.22
N THR A 88 0.49 5.06 9.79
CA THR A 88 -0.20 5.14 8.50
C THR A 88 0.27 6.34 7.69
N ASP A 89 0.13 6.24 6.37
CA ASP A 89 0.44 7.33 5.47
C ASP A 89 -0.40 7.22 4.20
N VAL A 90 -0.90 8.34 3.72
CA VAL A 90 -1.62 8.45 2.45
C VAL A 90 -0.90 9.49 1.62
N VAL A 91 -0.40 9.10 0.46
CA VAL A 91 0.34 9.99 -0.43
C VAL A 91 -0.24 9.91 -1.84
N MET A 92 0.03 10.91 -2.66
CA MET A 92 -0.36 10.93 -4.06
C MET A 92 0.90 10.81 -4.91
N GLY A 93 0.85 9.98 -5.94
CA GLY A 93 1.98 9.80 -6.84
C GLY A 93 1.87 8.53 -7.66
N ILE A 94 3.02 8.05 -8.10
CA ILE A 94 3.11 6.79 -8.84
C ILE A 94 3.33 5.67 -7.82
N PRO A 95 2.40 4.70 -7.71
CA PRO A 95 2.42 3.74 -6.60
C PRO A 95 3.77 3.06 -6.35
N PHE A 96 4.38 2.45 -7.37
CA PHE A 96 5.64 1.73 -7.12
C PHE A 96 6.76 2.67 -6.66
N GLN A 97 6.81 3.90 -7.19
CA GLN A 97 7.84 4.87 -6.82
C GLN A 97 7.67 5.33 -5.37
N GLU A 98 6.45 5.63 -4.98
CA GLU A 98 6.16 6.07 -3.61
C GLU A 98 6.40 4.97 -2.58
N ILE A 99 6.09 3.72 -2.95
CA ILE A 99 6.37 2.56 -2.09
C ILE A 99 7.87 2.43 -1.85
N ILE A 100 8.68 2.47 -2.90
CA ILE A 100 10.14 2.34 -2.81
C ILE A 100 10.73 3.51 -2.03
N LYS A 101 10.26 4.71 -2.29
CA LYS A 101 10.71 5.91 -1.59
C LYS A 101 10.42 5.81 -0.09
N LYS A 102 9.19 5.43 0.27
CA LYS A 102 8.81 5.30 1.68
C LYS A 102 9.62 4.21 2.37
N ALA A 103 9.84 3.09 1.69
CA ALA A 103 10.64 2.00 2.24
C ALA A 103 12.06 2.44 2.58
N SER A 104 12.67 3.29 1.74
CA SER A 104 13.99 3.84 2.02
C SER A 104 13.98 4.83 3.18
N GLU A 105 12.95 5.65 3.29
CA GLU A 105 12.83 6.68 4.33
C GLU A 105 12.62 6.11 5.73
N LEU A 106 11.85 5.05 5.87
CA LEU A 106 11.51 4.48 7.18
C LEU A 106 12.74 4.09 8.02
N PRO A 107 13.82 3.43 7.62
CA PRO A 107 13.94 2.43 6.57
C PRO A 107 13.23 1.12 6.94
N ALA A 108 12.54 0.56 5.98
CA ALA A 108 11.84 -0.71 6.18
C ALA A 108 12.77 -1.90 6.01
N ASP A 109 12.48 -2.96 6.74
CA ASP A 109 13.22 -4.21 6.63
C ASP A 109 12.58 -5.17 5.64
N LEU A 110 11.29 -4.96 5.38
CA LEU A 110 10.50 -5.80 4.47
C LEU A 110 9.35 -4.98 3.91
N ILE A 111 9.05 -5.21 2.63
CA ILE A 111 7.85 -4.66 1.97
C ILE A 111 6.87 -5.81 1.75
N VAL A 112 5.60 -5.62 2.10
CA VAL A 112 4.54 -6.59 1.84
C VAL A 112 3.51 -5.95 0.91
N VAL A 113 3.24 -6.60 -0.21
CA VAL A 113 2.27 -6.12 -1.21
C VAL A 113 1.44 -7.28 -1.75
N GLY A 114 0.20 -6.99 -2.12
CA GLY A 114 -0.62 -7.95 -2.86
C GLY A 114 -0.20 -7.99 -4.33
N THR A 115 -0.39 -9.12 -4.97
CA THR A 115 -0.04 -9.27 -6.39
C THR A 115 -1.08 -8.68 -7.33
N HIS A 116 -2.32 -8.47 -6.85
CA HIS A 116 -3.41 -7.90 -7.63
C HIS A 116 -4.00 -6.69 -6.92
N GLY A 117 -4.31 -5.65 -7.68
CA GLY A 117 -4.97 -4.45 -7.16
C GLY A 117 -6.41 -4.35 -7.62
N LEU A 118 -6.92 -3.12 -7.64
CA LEU A 118 -8.30 -2.80 -8.00
C LEU A 118 -8.70 -3.24 -9.41
N THR A 119 -7.74 -3.41 -10.31
CA THR A 119 -8.02 -3.80 -11.68
C THR A 119 -8.50 -5.25 -11.81
N GLY A 120 -8.24 -6.11 -10.81
CA GLY A 120 -8.78 -7.46 -10.74
C GLY A 120 -8.56 -8.34 -11.97
N MET A 121 -7.49 -8.10 -12.72
CA MET A 121 -7.19 -8.84 -13.94
C MET A 121 -6.73 -10.26 -13.59
N GLU A 122 -7.67 -11.20 -13.61
CA GLU A 122 -7.44 -12.59 -13.21
C GLU A 122 -6.36 -13.32 -14.00
N HIS A 123 -6.11 -12.89 -15.24
CA HIS A 123 -5.09 -13.52 -16.08
C HIS A 123 -3.68 -13.01 -15.81
N VAL A 124 -3.54 -11.96 -15.04
CA VAL A 124 -2.22 -11.40 -14.73
C VAL A 124 -1.73 -12.04 -13.44
N ILE A 125 -0.64 -12.80 -13.53
CA ILE A 125 -0.08 -13.48 -12.36
C ILE A 125 0.39 -12.49 -11.29
N VAL A 126 0.96 -11.36 -11.73
CA VAL A 126 1.42 -10.30 -10.83
C VAL A 126 1.01 -8.95 -11.43
N GLY A 127 0.37 -8.09 -10.63
CA GLY A 127 0.00 -6.74 -11.07
C GLY A 127 1.23 -5.86 -11.33
N SER A 128 1.04 -4.78 -12.10
CA SER A 128 2.14 -3.90 -12.52
C SER A 128 2.88 -3.25 -11.35
N THR A 129 2.15 -2.85 -10.31
CA THR A 129 2.77 -2.23 -9.13
C THR A 129 3.66 -3.21 -8.39
N ALA A 130 3.14 -4.41 -8.07
CA ALA A 130 3.92 -5.42 -7.37
C ALA A 130 5.16 -5.83 -8.17
N GLU A 131 5.00 -6.02 -9.48
CA GLU A 131 6.11 -6.40 -10.37
C GLU A 131 7.22 -5.35 -10.36
N ARG A 132 6.85 -4.07 -10.45
CA ARG A 132 7.83 -2.98 -10.44
C ARG A 132 8.51 -2.82 -9.09
N VAL A 133 7.77 -3.00 -8.00
CA VAL A 133 8.35 -2.96 -6.65
C VAL A 133 9.38 -4.08 -6.49
N VAL A 134 9.04 -5.30 -6.88
CA VAL A 134 9.96 -6.45 -6.81
C VAL A 134 11.22 -6.18 -7.63
N ARG A 135 11.06 -5.67 -8.84
CA ARG A 135 12.19 -5.45 -9.75
C ARG A 135 13.13 -4.36 -9.25
N ARG A 136 12.61 -3.30 -8.63
CA ARG A 136 13.40 -2.10 -8.34
C ARG A 136 13.75 -1.91 -6.87
N SER A 137 13.12 -2.63 -5.97
CA SER A 137 13.39 -2.47 -4.55
C SER A 137 14.73 -3.07 -4.15
N LYS A 138 15.45 -2.37 -3.28
CA LYS A 138 16.65 -2.89 -2.62
C LYS A 138 16.32 -3.59 -1.32
N ILE A 139 15.07 -3.44 -0.87
CA ILE A 139 14.55 -4.05 0.36
C ILE A 139 13.78 -5.30 -0.04
N PRO A 140 13.88 -6.41 0.71
CA PRO A 140 13.13 -7.62 0.40
C PRO A 140 11.63 -7.36 0.27
N VAL A 141 11.00 -8.01 -0.68
CA VAL A 141 9.57 -7.84 -0.97
C VAL A 141 8.85 -9.17 -0.87
N LEU A 142 7.83 -9.22 -0.04
CA LEU A 142 6.94 -10.36 0.03
C LEU A 142 5.68 -10.01 -0.78
N THR A 143 5.43 -10.77 -1.83
CA THR A 143 4.21 -10.63 -2.62
C THR A 143 3.22 -11.70 -2.18
N VAL A 144 1.96 -11.30 -1.98
CA VAL A 144 0.92 -12.19 -1.50
C VAL A 144 -0.19 -12.28 -2.54
N ARG A 145 -0.49 -13.50 -2.98
CA ARG A 145 -1.57 -13.73 -3.94
C ARG A 145 -2.92 -13.72 -3.24
N SER A 146 -3.93 -13.17 -3.91
CA SER A 146 -5.30 -13.28 -3.41
C SER A 146 -5.80 -14.71 -3.62
N GLU A 147 -6.66 -15.16 -2.71
CA GLU A 147 -7.23 -16.52 -2.71
C GLU A 147 -8.49 -16.61 -3.55
N SER A 148 -8.51 -16.13 -4.73
CA SER A 148 -9.74 -16.24 -5.54
C SER A 148 -9.51 -17.12 -6.77
#